data_a32e20b7a615a2afeee40c221418d84e
#
_entry.id   a32e20b7a615a2afeee40c221418d84e
#
_cell.length_a   1.000
_cell.length_b   1.000
_cell.length_c   1.000
_cell.angle_alpha   90.00
_cell.angle_beta   90.00
_cell.angle_gamma   90.00
#
_symmetry.space_group_name_H-M   'P 1'
#
loop_
_entity.id
_entity.type
_entity.pdbx_description
1 polymer ?
#
loop_
_entity_poly.entity_id
_entity_poly.type
_entity_poly.pdbx_seq_one_letter_code
_entity_poly.pdbx_strand_id
1 'polypeptide(L)'
;MSSGGGKVNVAIVGLAFGVQFIPIYIRHPQANMYAICRRSRAALNAVGDAFGVDRRYERYDDLLSDKEVDLVHINSPLADHGWMSIAALKAGKHVMCTVPMALSIEECRQIVELVSHTRLRYMMSETVLYSREYFFARELARNGQLGKIQFLQGSHHQDMDGWPDGWPGLPPMYYATHCIAPCLAIVDGEAEVVSCFGSGRIRDELVARYGSPFAVETAHIKLKDSDLCARVYRSLFDAARQYRESFDVFGTKMSLEWPLSRAKAWSCTPQSNHSPAWQSA
;
A
#
# COMPACT_ATOMS: atom_id res chain seq x y z
N MET A 1 4.94 8.35 25.29
CA MET A 1 4.13 7.22 25.77
C MET A 1 3.53 7.67 27.09
N SER A 2 2.22 7.87 27.14
CA SER A 2 1.56 7.96 28.45
C SER A 2 1.75 6.59 29.10
N SER A 3 2.49 6.55 30.18
CA SER A 3 2.74 5.37 31.01
C SER A 3 1.53 5.07 31.90
N GLY A 4 0.39 4.91 31.32
CA GLY A 4 -0.84 4.50 31.95
C GLY A 4 -1.65 3.73 30.93
N GLY A 5 -2.08 2.52 31.23
CA GLY A 5 -2.72 1.55 30.36
C GLY A 5 -4.03 1.98 29.66
N GLY A 6 -4.05 3.14 29.03
CA GLY A 6 -5.15 3.67 28.24
C GLY A 6 -5.08 3.17 26.79
N LYS A 7 -6.25 3.03 26.17
CA LYS A 7 -6.36 2.71 24.74
C LYS A 7 -5.93 3.93 23.91
N VAL A 8 -5.39 3.66 22.71
CA VAL A 8 -5.08 4.70 21.71
C VAL A 8 -6.37 5.20 21.08
N ASN A 9 -6.67 6.47 21.20
CA ASN A 9 -7.82 7.12 20.57
C ASN A 9 -7.55 7.38 19.09
N VAL A 10 -8.24 6.64 18.23
CA VAL A 10 -8.06 6.67 16.77
C VAL A 10 -9.14 7.51 16.12
N ALA A 11 -8.74 8.43 15.26
CA ALA A 11 -9.64 9.17 14.38
C ALA A 11 -9.42 8.74 12.92
N ILE A 12 -10.49 8.38 12.21
CA ILE A 12 -10.43 8.04 10.78
C ILE A 12 -10.86 9.23 9.94
N VAL A 13 -10.05 9.58 8.95
CA VAL A 13 -10.32 10.65 7.98
C VAL A 13 -10.47 10.04 6.57
N GLY A 14 -11.57 10.41 5.87
CA GLY A 14 -11.91 9.81 4.59
C GLY A 14 -12.70 8.51 4.77
N LEU A 15 -14.02 8.60 4.67
CA LEU A 15 -14.94 7.49 5.00
C LEU A 15 -15.44 6.69 3.77
N ALA A 16 -14.82 6.83 2.60
CA ALA A 16 -15.11 5.93 1.49
C ALA A 16 -14.49 4.55 1.75
N PHE A 17 -13.18 4.47 1.71
CA PHE A 17 -12.43 3.25 2.06
C PHE A 17 -12.24 3.09 3.58
N GLY A 18 -12.07 4.19 4.29
CA GLY A 18 -11.82 4.21 5.74
C GLY A 18 -12.87 3.50 6.60
N VAL A 19 -14.10 3.37 6.11
CA VAL A 19 -15.17 2.60 6.78
C VAL A 19 -14.74 1.15 7.06
N GLN A 20 -13.93 0.54 6.21
CA GLN A 20 -13.46 -0.84 6.35
C GLN A 20 -12.59 -1.03 7.61
N PHE A 21 -11.96 0.02 8.11
CA PHE A 21 -11.08 -0.04 9.28
C PHE A 21 -11.81 0.20 10.62
N ILE A 22 -13.01 0.79 10.60
CA ILE A 22 -13.77 1.07 11.82
C ILE A 22 -13.98 -0.19 12.68
N PRO A 23 -14.46 -1.34 12.13
CA PRO A 23 -14.65 -2.55 12.93
C PRO A 23 -13.36 -3.11 13.53
N ILE A 24 -12.20 -2.84 12.90
CA ILE A 24 -10.89 -3.26 13.41
C ILE A 24 -10.58 -2.51 14.70
N TYR A 25 -10.70 -1.19 14.70
CA TYR A 25 -10.43 -0.37 15.89
C TYR A 25 -11.45 -0.60 17.01
N ILE A 26 -12.72 -0.84 16.68
CA ILE A 26 -13.76 -1.19 17.69
C ILE A 26 -13.38 -2.49 18.43
N ARG A 27 -12.82 -3.48 17.72
CA ARG A 27 -12.50 -4.80 18.30
C ARG A 27 -11.10 -4.88 18.90
N HIS A 28 -10.20 -3.96 18.56
CA HIS A 28 -8.82 -4.02 19.01
C HIS A 28 -8.70 -3.67 20.50
N PRO A 29 -8.09 -4.53 21.33
CA PRO A 29 -8.08 -4.33 22.78
C PRO A 29 -7.35 -3.06 23.25
N GLN A 30 -6.39 -2.58 22.47
CA GLN A 30 -5.57 -1.41 22.79
C GLN A 30 -5.98 -0.15 21.99
N ALA A 31 -7.04 -0.21 21.19
CA ALA A 31 -7.52 0.95 20.44
C ALA A 31 -8.95 1.33 20.86
N ASN A 32 -9.27 2.60 20.68
CA ASN A 32 -10.60 3.14 20.79
C ASN A 32 -10.95 3.84 19.47
N MET A 33 -12.02 3.40 18.80
CA MET A 33 -12.57 4.10 17.64
C MET A 33 -13.22 5.38 18.13
N TYR A 34 -12.43 6.44 18.21
CA TYR A 34 -12.78 7.65 18.94
C TYR A 34 -13.53 8.67 18.08
N ALA A 35 -13.10 8.91 16.86
CA ALA A 35 -13.66 9.93 15.99
C ALA A 35 -13.61 9.59 14.51
N ILE A 36 -14.50 10.19 13.74
CA ILE A 36 -14.53 10.13 12.28
C ILE A 36 -14.60 11.52 11.67
N CYS A 37 -13.98 11.70 10.49
CA CYS A 37 -13.96 12.97 9.78
C CYS A 37 -14.30 12.84 8.30
N ARG A 38 -15.25 13.62 7.83
CA ARG A 38 -15.65 13.72 6.42
C ARG A 38 -16.40 15.02 6.16
N ARG A 39 -16.15 15.71 5.06
CA ARG A 39 -16.79 16.99 4.67
C ARG A 39 -18.30 16.93 4.52
N SER A 40 -18.88 15.81 4.07
CA SER A 40 -20.33 15.66 3.92
C SER A 40 -20.98 15.26 5.25
N ARG A 41 -21.71 16.16 5.87
CA ARG A 41 -22.44 15.93 7.13
C ARG A 41 -23.39 14.74 7.06
N ALA A 42 -24.15 14.63 5.98
CA ALA A 42 -25.11 13.53 5.82
C ALA A 42 -24.40 12.15 5.81
N ALA A 43 -23.33 12.02 5.01
CA ALA A 43 -22.57 10.79 4.97
C ALA A 43 -21.74 10.53 6.25
N LEU A 44 -21.29 11.60 6.92
CA LEU A 44 -20.61 11.52 8.22
C LEU A 44 -21.57 10.96 9.29
N ASN A 45 -22.80 11.49 9.35
CA ASN A 45 -23.81 11.02 10.29
C ASN A 45 -24.21 9.58 10.01
N ALA A 46 -24.47 9.22 8.75
CA ALA A 46 -24.82 7.84 8.39
C ALA A 46 -23.77 6.82 8.85
N VAL A 47 -22.48 7.13 8.68
CA VAL A 47 -21.41 6.26 9.17
C VAL A 47 -21.32 6.26 10.69
N GLY A 48 -21.41 7.44 11.33
CA GLY A 48 -21.38 7.56 12.78
C GLY A 48 -22.49 6.76 13.45
N ASP A 49 -23.73 6.85 12.93
CA ASP A 49 -24.88 6.12 13.46
C ASP A 49 -24.74 4.61 13.25
N ALA A 50 -24.26 4.18 12.08
CA ALA A 50 -24.08 2.76 11.77
C ALA A 50 -23.02 2.05 12.64
N PHE A 51 -22.00 2.78 13.10
CA PHE A 51 -20.89 2.21 13.89
C PHE A 51 -20.86 2.68 15.34
N GLY A 52 -21.81 3.52 15.78
CA GLY A 52 -21.86 4.05 17.14
C GLY A 52 -20.69 4.98 17.45
N VAL A 53 -20.24 5.78 16.47
CA VAL A 53 -19.18 6.77 16.67
C VAL A 53 -19.80 8.16 16.84
N ASP A 54 -19.73 8.69 18.05
CA ASP A 54 -20.39 9.96 18.42
C ASP A 54 -19.57 11.19 18.00
N ARG A 55 -18.22 11.10 18.08
CA ARG A 55 -17.35 12.22 17.74
C ARG A 55 -17.16 12.31 16.22
N ARG A 56 -17.66 13.42 15.65
CA ARG A 56 -17.77 13.60 14.19
C ARG A 56 -17.30 14.98 13.80
N TYR A 57 -16.34 15.05 12.88
CA TYR A 57 -15.74 16.28 12.39
C TYR A 57 -15.99 16.46 10.90
N GLU A 58 -16.45 17.64 10.49
CA GLU A 58 -16.57 18.01 9.08
C GLU A 58 -15.27 18.62 8.55
N ARG A 59 -14.48 19.24 9.45
CA ARG A 59 -13.21 19.90 9.12
C ARG A 59 -12.04 19.14 9.74
N TYR A 60 -11.02 19.00 8.97
CA TYR A 60 -9.80 18.32 9.44
C TYR A 60 -9.08 19.06 10.57
N ASP A 61 -9.05 20.41 10.48
CA ASP A 61 -8.43 21.26 11.51
C ASP A 61 -9.12 21.11 12.88
N ASP A 62 -10.43 20.97 12.89
CA ASP A 62 -11.18 20.78 14.14
C ASP A 62 -10.84 19.43 14.78
N LEU A 63 -10.69 18.38 13.96
CA LEU A 63 -10.21 17.08 14.43
C LEU A 63 -8.77 17.18 14.97
N LEU A 64 -7.88 17.86 14.30
CA LEU A 64 -6.48 18.02 14.74
C LEU A 64 -6.35 18.81 16.05
N SER A 65 -7.30 19.71 16.31
CA SER A 65 -7.37 20.51 17.52
C SER A 65 -7.86 19.72 18.75
N ASP A 66 -8.48 18.55 18.56
CA ASP A 66 -8.92 17.69 19.66
C ASP A 66 -7.71 17.00 20.31
N LYS A 67 -7.46 17.34 21.58
CA LYS A 67 -6.31 16.84 22.36
C LYS A 67 -6.43 15.35 22.71
N GLU A 68 -7.64 14.82 22.72
CA GLU A 68 -7.90 13.40 23.02
C GLU A 68 -7.63 12.47 21.85
N VAL A 69 -7.45 12.98 20.63
CA VAL A 69 -7.02 12.18 19.48
C VAL A 69 -5.53 11.89 19.58
N ASP A 70 -5.16 10.61 19.63
CA ASP A 70 -3.76 10.16 19.65
C ASP A 70 -3.25 9.85 18.25
N LEU A 71 -4.07 9.19 17.41
CA LEU A 71 -3.70 8.70 16.10
C LEU A 71 -4.74 9.11 15.05
N VAL A 72 -4.26 9.61 13.93
CA VAL A 72 -5.08 9.91 12.76
C VAL A 72 -4.81 8.87 11.67
N HIS A 73 -5.86 8.13 11.27
CA HIS A 73 -5.81 7.20 10.13
C HIS A 73 -6.37 7.88 8.88
N ILE A 74 -5.49 8.22 7.96
CA ILE A 74 -5.80 8.97 6.74
C ILE A 74 -6.16 8.01 5.61
N ASN A 75 -7.39 8.14 5.08
CA ASN A 75 -7.96 7.40 3.96
C ASN A 75 -8.58 8.38 2.94
N SER A 76 -8.03 9.57 2.84
CA SER A 76 -8.45 10.63 1.92
C SER A 76 -8.05 10.31 0.47
N PRO A 77 -8.41 11.13 -0.53
CA PRO A 77 -7.84 11.05 -1.86
C PRO A 77 -6.32 11.14 -1.86
N LEU A 78 -5.65 10.45 -2.79
CA LEU A 78 -4.19 10.30 -2.84
C LEU A 78 -3.43 11.63 -2.77
N ALA A 79 -3.95 12.67 -3.41
CA ALA A 79 -3.35 14.00 -3.40
C ALA A 79 -3.33 14.67 -2.01
N ASP A 80 -4.16 14.20 -1.09
CA ASP A 80 -4.27 14.76 0.25
C ASP A 80 -3.37 14.05 1.28
N HIS A 81 -2.79 12.90 0.96
CA HIS A 81 -2.04 12.08 1.91
C HIS A 81 -0.85 12.83 2.52
N GLY A 82 -0.04 13.48 1.68
CA GLY A 82 1.17 14.18 2.11
C GLY A 82 0.88 15.33 3.08
N TRP A 83 0.11 16.32 2.61
CA TRP A 83 -0.17 17.50 3.42
C TRP A 83 -0.98 17.17 4.70
N MET A 84 -1.91 16.21 4.64
CA MET A 84 -2.68 15.79 5.82
C MET A 84 -1.79 15.07 6.84
N SER A 85 -0.88 14.21 6.39
CA SER A 85 0.10 13.55 7.26
C SER A 85 1.00 14.55 7.97
N ILE A 86 1.52 15.53 7.22
CA ILE A 86 2.36 16.61 7.76
C ILE A 86 1.59 17.44 8.79
N ALA A 87 0.35 17.80 8.49
CA ALA A 87 -0.50 18.58 9.41
C ALA A 87 -0.78 17.80 10.72
N ALA A 88 -1.10 16.51 10.64
CA ALA A 88 -1.34 15.68 11.81
C ALA A 88 -0.07 15.53 12.68
N LEU A 89 1.08 15.28 12.07
CA LEU A 89 2.35 15.19 12.79
C LEU A 89 2.70 16.51 13.48
N LYS A 90 2.52 17.66 12.80
CA LYS A 90 2.70 19.00 13.40
C LYS A 90 1.73 19.28 14.55
N ALA A 91 0.52 18.71 14.50
CA ALA A 91 -0.46 18.78 15.58
C ALA A 91 -0.17 17.79 16.74
N GLY A 92 0.96 17.06 16.68
CA GLY A 92 1.37 16.13 17.74
C GLY A 92 0.65 14.79 17.70
N LYS A 93 0.03 14.41 16.57
CA LYS A 93 -0.68 13.15 16.40
C LYS A 93 0.20 12.10 15.73
N HIS A 94 0.09 10.84 16.16
CA HIS A 94 0.56 9.71 15.37
C HIS A 94 -0.22 9.62 14.07
N VAL A 95 0.39 9.06 13.02
CA VAL A 95 -0.25 8.94 11.71
C VAL A 95 -0.17 7.51 11.19
N MET A 96 -1.29 7.02 10.71
CA MET A 96 -1.39 5.89 9.80
C MET A 96 -2.01 6.43 8.51
N CYS A 97 -1.38 6.23 7.37
CA CYS A 97 -1.88 6.71 6.09
C CYS A 97 -1.98 5.54 5.10
N THR A 98 -3.10 5.42 4.39
CA THR A 98 -3.18 4.47 3.27
C THR A 98 -2.17 4.84 2.19
N VAL A 99 -1.82 3.87 1.36
CA VAL A 99 -0.86 4.04 0.27
C VAL A 99 -1.38 4.95 -0.85
N PRO A 100 -0.50 5.67 -1.53
CA PRO A 100 0.92 5.90 -1.25
C PRO A 100 1.12 6.90 -0.10
N MET A 101 2.34 7.01 0.42
CA MET A 101 2.71 7.94 1.49
C MET A 101 2.40 9.40 1.12
N ALA A 102 2.76 9.80 -0.09
CA ALA A 102 2.50 11.10 -0.70
C ALA A 102 2.71 10.99 -2.22
N LEU A 103 2.39 12.05 -2.97
CA LEU A 103 2.65 12.13 -4.41
C LEU A 103 3.91 12.94 -4.75
N SER A 104 4.58 13.53 -3.78
CA SER A 104 5.84 14.24 -3.98
C SER A 104 6.93 13.74 -3.03
N ILE A 105 8.17 13.72 -3.52
CA ILE A 105 9.35 13.34 -2.71
C ILE A 105 9.54 14.35 -1.57
N GLU A 106 9.21 15.61 -1.80
CA GLU A 106 9.35 16.67 -0.79
C GLU A 106 8.44 16.40 0.42
N GLU A 107 7.17 16.05 0.18
CA GLU A 107 6.26 15.68 1.27
C GLU A 107 6.73 14.41 2.00
N CYS A 108 7.24 13.41 1.27
CA CYS A 108 7.82 12.23 1.88
C CYS A 108 9.00 12.58 2.82
N ARG A 109 9.91 13.46 2.37
CA ARG A 109 11.04 13.93 3.19
C ARG A 109 10.57 14.67 4.44
N GLN A 110 9.61 15.58 4.31
CA GLN A 110 9.06 16.32 5.45
C GLN A 110 8.41 15.39 6.49
N ILE A 111 7.68 14.36 6.03
CA ILE A 111 7.10 13.36 6.94
C ILE A 111 8.19 12.61 7.70
N VAL A 112 9.22 12.13 6.99
CA VAL A 112 10.34 11.40 7.60
C VAL A 112 11.09 12.30 8.58
N GLU A 113 11.35 13.56 8.23
CA GLU A 113 12.01 14.53 9.09
C GLU A 113 11.21 14.80 10.37
N LEU A 114 9.91 15.07 10.25
CA LEU A 114 9.04 15.28 11.42
C LEU A 114 9.05 14.07 12.38
N VAL A 115 9.01 12.86 11.83
CA VAL A 115 9.04 11.64 12.64
C VAL A 115 10.40 11.45 13.30
N SER A 116 11.52 11.73 12.61
CA SER A 116 12.87 11.55 13.14
C SER A 116 13.18 12.51 14.30
N HIS A 117 12.59 13.70 14.31
CA HIS A 117 12.81 14.72 15.35
C HIS A 117 11.76 14.71 16.48
N THR A 118 10.81 13.78 16.42
CA THR A 118 9.74 13.67 17.43
C THR A 118 9.65 12.24 17.98
N ARG A 119 8.78 12.03 18.99
CA ARG A 119 8.41 10.69 19.45
C ARG A 119 7.19 10.13 18.73
N LEU A 120 6.73 10.82 17.70
CA LEU A 120 5.55 10.41 16.91
C LEU A 120 5.90 9.19 16.04
N ARG A 121 4.87 8.48 15.64
CA ARG A 121 4.98 7.33 14.74
C ARG A 121 4.20 7.63 13.48
N TYR A 122 4.77 7.23 12.36
CA TYR A 122 4.12 7.23 11.06
C TYR A 122 4.14 5.81 10.49
N MET A 123 3.03 5.40 9.92
CA MET A 123 2.93 4.12 9.20
C MET A 123 2.23 4.35 7.85
N MET A 124 2.93 4.06 6.76
CA MET A 124 2.27 3.82 5.48
C MET A 124 1.61 2.44 5.52
N SER A 125 0.30 2.42 5.40
CA SER A 125 -0.49 1.19 5.53
C SER A 125 -0.51 0.39 4.22
N GLU A 126 0.62 -0.26 3.93
CA GLU A 126 0.75 -1.14 2.77
C GLU A 126 0.14 -2.51 3.09
N THR A 127 -1.09 -2.72 2.64
CA THR A 127 -1.92 -3.87 3.02
C THR A 127 -1.39 -5.21 2.51
N VAL A 128 -0.66 -5.24 1.38
CA VAL A 128 -0.09 -6.48 0.83
C VAL A 128 0.90 -7.11 1.80
N LEU A 129 1.65 -6.31 2.58
CA LEU A 129 2.59 -6.82 3.58
C LEU A 129 1.91 -7.51 4.78
N TYR A 130 0.59 -7.38 4.89
CA TYR A 130 -0.24 -8.03 5.91
C TYR A 130 -1.13 -9.13 5.33
N SER A 131 -0.96 -9.48 4.04
CA SER A 131 -1.65 -10.60 3.43
C SER A 131 -1.10 -11.95 3.93
N ARG A 132 -1.94 -12.98 3.95
CA ARG A 132 -1.53 -14.34 4.32
C ARG A 132 -0.42 -14.84 3.40
N GLU A 133 -0.50 -14.43 2.17
CA GLU A 133 0.42 -14.76 1.10
C GLU A 133 1.82 -14.21 1.37
N TYR A 134 1.90 -12.94 1.75
CA TYR A 134 3.17 -12.33 2.12
C TYR A 134 3.75 -12.98 3.38
N PHE A 135 2.94 -13.24 4.39
CA PHE A 135 3.41 -13.93 5.59
C PHE A 135 3.95 -15.32 5.29
N PHE A 136 3.29 -16.07 4.42
CA PHE A 136 3.77 -17.40 4.00
C PHE A 136 5.10 -17.30 3.25
N ALA A 137 5.23 -16.42 2.27
CA ALA A 137 6.47 -16.18 1.55
C ALA A 137 7.63 -15.78 2.48
N ARG A 138 7.34 -14.87 3.40
CA ARG A 138 8.30 -14.41 4.42
C ARG A 138 8.76 -15.55 5.32
N GLU A 139 7.86 -16.44 5.71
CA GLU A 139 8.21 -17.62 6.52
C GLU A 139 9.11 -18.59 5.75
N LEU A 140 8.83 -18.87 4.48
CA LEU A 140 9.67 -19.69 3.62
C LEU A 140 11.08 -19.07 3.45
N ALA A 141 11.15 -17.75 3.28
CA ALA A 141 12.42 -17.04 3.15
C ALA A 141 13.23 -17.12 4.45
N ARG A 142 12.62 -16.82 5.60
CA ARG A 142 13.27 -16.84 6.92
C ARG A 142 13.78 -18.21 7.33
N ASN A 143 13.06 -19.27 6.98
CA ASN A 143 13.44 -20.64 7.27
C ASN A 143 14.43 -21.24 6.25
N GLY A 144 14.90 -20.43 5.28
CA GLY A 144 15.87 -20.85 4.26
C GLY A 144 15.33 -21.87 3.26
N GLN A 145 14.01 -22.05 3.19
CA GLN A 145 13.35 -23.01 2.29
C GLN A 145 13.45 -22.55 0.82
N LEU A 146 13.45 -21.24 0.57
CA LEU A 146 13.69 -20.69 -0.77
C LEU A 146 15.15 -20.82 -1.23
N GLY A 147 16.09 -21.05 -0.32
CA GLY A 147 17.52 -20.96 -0.60
C GLY A 147 17.95 -19.51 -0.81
N LYS A 148 18.96 -19.27 -1.68
CA LYS A 148 19.33 -17.90 -2.08
C LYS A 148 18.26 -17.37 -3.04
N ILE A 149 17.66 -16.24 -2.72
CA ILE A 149 16.72 -15.56 -3.64
C ILE A 149 17.54 -15.05 -4.85
N GLN A 150 17.02 -15.28 -6.05
CA GLN A 150 17.67 -14.93 -7.30
C GLN A 150 16.95 -13.82 -8.06
N PHE A 151 15.63 -13.74 -7.93
CA PHE A 151 14.81 -12.76 -8.65
C PHE A 151 13.50 -12.53 -7.94
N LEU A 152 12.96 -11.32 -8.09
CA LEU A 152 11.70 -10.88 -7.50
C LEU A 152 10.82 -10.27 -8.60
N GLN A 153 9.53 -10.52 -8.52
CA GLN A 153 8.58 -9.93 -9.45
C GLN A 153 7.31 -9.51 -8.72
N GLY A 154 6.79 -8.32 -9.05
CA GLY A 154 5.51 -7.83 -8.54
C GLY A 154 4.60 -7.33 -9.64
N SER A 155 3.30 -7.49 -9.47
CA SER A 155 2.32 -6.93 -10.40
C SER A 155 1.09 -6.41 -9.69
N HIS A 156 0.56 -5.28 -10.20
CA HIS A 156 -0.71 -4.75 -9.75
C HIS A 156 -1.55 -4.34 -10.97
N HIS A 157 -2.61 -5.09 -11.21
CA HIS A 157 -3.58 -4.83 -12.26
C HIS A 157 -4.89 -4.37 -11.65
N GLN A 158 -5.36 -3.23 -12.09
CA GLN A 158 -6.60 -2.65 -11.63
C GLN A 158 -7.26 -1.92 -12.80
N ASP A 159 -8.55 -2.06 -12.95
CA ASP A 159 -9.34 -1.22 -13.82
C ASP A 159 -10.04 -0.18 -12.96
N MET A 160 -9.70 1.09 -13.17
CA MET A 160 -10.23 2.21 -12.41
C MET A 160 -11.30 3.00 -13.17
N ASP A 161 -11.85 2.44 -14.25
CA ASP A 161 -13.00 3.02 -14.93
C ASP A 161 -14.18 3.12 -13.96
N GLY A 162 -14.81 4.31 -13.93
CA GLY A 162 -15.92 4.58 -13.03
C GLY A 162 -15.54 4.86 -11.57
N TRP A 163 -14.25 4.83 -11.23
CA TRP A 163 -13.80 5.22 -9.88
C TRP A 163 -13.83 6.74 -9.71
N PRO A 164 -14.03 7.25 -8.47
CA PRO A 164 -13.97 8.68 -8.19
C PRO A 164 -12.63 9.29 -8.62
N ASP A 165 -12.65 10.53 -9.12
CA ASP A 165 -11.50 11.21 -9.73
C ASP A 165 -10.24 11.30 -8.84
N GLY A 166 -10.38 11.29 -7.55
CA GLY A 166 -9.27 11.34 -6.60
C GLY A 166 -8.57 9.99 -6.35
N TRP A 167 -9.07 8.89 -6.92
CA TRP A 167 -8.55 7.55 -6.67
C TRP A 167 -7.49 7.08 -7.69
N PRO A 168 -7.62 7.35 -8.99
CA PRO A 168 -6.63 6.87 -9.94
C PRO A 168 -5.24 7.40 -9.62
N GLY A 169 -4.33 6.49 -9.26
CA GLY A 169 -2.93 6.81 -9.02
C GLY A 169 -2.17 6.94 -10.34
N LEU A 170 -2.34 8.03 -11.08
CA LEU A 170 -1.69 8.27 -12.35
C LEU A 170 -0.51 9.24 -12.21
N PRO A 171 0.58 8.99 -12.93
CA PRO A 171 0.94 7.80 -13.74
C PRO A 171 0.81 6.49 -12.95
N PRO A 172 0.68 5.31 -13.62
CA PRO A 172 0.50 4.04 -12.91
C PRO A 172 1.49 3.78 -11.77
N MET A 173 2.77 4.11 -11.93
CA MET A 173 3.78 3.93 -10.88
C MET A 173 3.65 4.87 -9.67
N TYR A 174 2.83 5.91 -9.71
CA TYR A 174 2.54 6.73 -8.52
C TYR A 174 1.79 5.94 -7.43
N TYR A 175 1.11 4.89 -7.83
CA TYR A 175 0.40 3.99 -6.90
C TYR A 175 0.83 2.53 -7.10
N ALA A 176 2.12 2.27 -7.13
CA ALA A 176 2.69 0.94 -7.37
C ALA A 176 3.17 0.24 -6.10
N THR A 177 2.84 0.77 -4.92
CA THR A 177 3.32 0.24 -3.62
C THR A 177 2.98 -1.23 -3.42
N HIS A 178 1.78 -1.67 -3.84
CA HIS A 178 1.35 -3.07 -3.68
C HIS A 178 2.21 -4.08 -4.44
N CYS A 179 2.82 -3.70 -5.55
CA CYS A 179 3.73 -4.60 -6.28
C CYS A 179 5.21 -4.38 -5.96
N ILE A 180 5.59 -3.20 -5.44
CA ILE A 180 6.97 -2.88 -5.06
C ILE A 180 7.29 -3.33 -3.64
N ALA A 181 6.43 -3.00 -2.68
CA ALA A 181 6.69 -3.21 -1.27
C ALA A 181 6.98 -4.68 -0.91
N PRO A 182 6.23 -5.69 -1.39
CA PRO A 182 6.53 -7.09 -1.05
C PRO A 182 7.88 -7.53 -1.61
N CYS A 183 8.28 -7.04 -2.79
CA CYS A 183 9.58 -7.37 -3.38
C CYS A 183 10.76 -6.82 -2.55
N LEU A 184 10.63 -5.60 -2.03
CA LEU A 184 11.68 -5.01 -1.20
C LEU A 184 11.67 -5.61 0.21
N ALA A 185 10.50 -5.75 0.82
CA ALA A 185 10.36 -6.18 2.21
C ALA A 185 10.73 -7.66 2.43
N ILE A 186 10.59 -8.54 1.43
CA ILE A 186 10.93 -9.97 1.57
C ILE A 186 12.44 -10.19 1.77
N VAL A 187 13.27 -9.26 1.28
CA VAL A 187 14.73 -9.30 1.36
C VAL A 187 15.31 -8.18 2.24
N ASP A 188 14.44 -7.41 2.90
CA ASP A 188 14.83 -6.23 3.68
C ASP A 188 15.73 -5.28 2.88
N GLY A 189 15.36 -5.07 1.60
CA GLY A 189 16.17 -4.38 0.60
C GLY A 189 15.72 -2.96 0.31
N GLU A 190 16.66 -2.14 -0.15
CA GLU A 190 16.45 -0.78 -0.64
C GLU A 190 16.70 -0.72 -2.16
N ALA A 191 15.97 0.16 -2.85
CA ALA A 191 16.22 0.43 -4.27
C ALA A 191 17.48 1.31 -4.43
N GLU A 192 18.39 0.90 -5.31
CA GLU A 192 19.57 1.68 -5.71
C GLU A 192 19.34 2.40 -7.04
N VAL A 193 18.90 1.64 -8.05
CA VAL A 193 18.62 2.13 -9.40
C VAL A 193 17.25 1.66 -9.84
N VAL A 194 16.49 2.57 -10.46
CA VAL A 194 15.20 2.25 -11.07
C VAL A 194 15.20 2.67 -12.53
N SER A 195 14.83 1.75 -13.40
CA SER A 195 14.57 1.99 -14.82
C SER A 195 13.10 1.69 -15.10
N CYS A 196 12.35 2.69 -15.60
CA CYS A 196 10.92 2.58 -15.81
C CYS A 196 10.54 2.93 -17.25
N PHE A 197 9.61 2.20 -17.83
CA PHE A 197 9.08 2.40 -19.16
C PHE A 197 7.55 2.34 -19.16
N GLY A 198 6.93 3.26 -19.92
CA GLY A 198 5.54 3.18 -20.26
C GLY A 198 5.31 2.27 -21.49
N SER A 199 4.19 1.57 -21.51
CA SER A 199 3.78 0.66 -22.58
C SER A 199 2.32 0.82 -22.93
N GLY A 200 2.01 0.75 -24.22
CA GLY A 200 0.66 0.94 -24.73
C GLY A 200 0.16 2.37 -24.57
N ARG A 201 -1.08 2.61 -24.96
CA ARG A 201 -1.72 3.92 -24.83
C ARG A 201 -3.18 3.72 -24.40
N ILE A 202 -3.59 4.45 -23.39
CA ILE A 202 -4.98 4.56 -22.98
C ILE A 202 -5.73 5.51 -23.91
N ARG A 203 -7.06 5.42 -23.91
CA ARG A 203 -7.93 6.30 -24.70
C ARG A 203 -7.71 7.78 -24.38
N ASP A 204 -7.86 8.63 -25.39
CA ASP A 204 -7.43 10.04 -25.32
C ASP A 204 -8.17 10.86 -24.27
N GLU A 205 -9.43 10.58 -23.98
CA GLU A 205 -10.19 11.24 -22.92
C GLU A 205 -9.61 10.98 -21.52
N LEU A 206 -9.03 9.80 -21.28
CA LEU A 206 -8.34 9.52 -20.01
C LEU A 206 -6.98 10.21 -19.96
N VAL A 207 -6.27 10.28 -21.09
CA VAL A 207 -5.01 11.03 -21.16
C VAL A 207 -5.24 12.51 -20.84
N ALA A 208 -6.27 13.12 -21.43
CA ALA A 208 -6.62 14.52 -21.18
C ALA A 208 -6.97 14.76 -19.70
N ARG A 209 -7.65 13.79 -19.07
CA ARG A 209 -8.09 13.88 -17.69
C ARG A 209 -6.96 13.67 -16.68
N TYR A 210 -6.07 12.72 -16.92
CA TYR A 210 -5.10 12.24 -15.93
C TYR A 210 -3.63 12.55 -16.29
N GLY A 211 -3.36 12.98 -17.52
CA GLY A 211 -2.04 13.44 -17.94
C GLY A 211 -1.01 12.36 -18.25
N SER A 212 -1.34 11.07 -18.10
CA SER A 212 -0.45 9.95 -18.43
C SER A 212 -1.02 9.14 -19.59
N PRO A 213 -0.23 8.88 -20.65
CA PRO A 213 -0.72 8.16 -21.82
C PRO A 213 -0.64 6.64 -21.70
N PHE A 214 0.08 6.10 -20.72
CA PHE A 214 0.45 4.69 -20.70
C PHE A 214 -0.63 3.80 -20.09
N ALA A 215 -0.95 2.70 -20.79
CA ALA A 215 -1.84 1.65 -20.27
C ALA A 215 -1.17 0.83 -19.17
N VAL A 216 0.12 0.59 -19.31
CA VAL A 216 0.96 -0.13 -18.34
C VAL A 216 2.27 0.63 -18.14
N GLU A 217 2.72 0.71 -16.90
CA GLU A 217 4.10 1.07 -16.61
C GLU A 217 4.82 -0.12 -15.99
N THR A 218 6.06 -0.32 -16.39
CA THR A 218 6.93 -1.40 -15.91
C THR A 218 8.26 -0.85 -15.45
N ALA A 219 8.79 -1.37 -14.35
CA ALA A 219 10.07 -0.96 -13.83
C ALA A 219 10.94 -2.15 -13.46
N HIS A 220 12.26 -1.98 -13.66
CA HIS A 220 13.30 -2.81 -13.11
C HIS A 220 13.97 -2.05 -11.96
N ILE A 221 14.09 -2.70 -10.82
CA ILE A 221 14.63 -2.13 -9.58
C ILE A 221 15.87 -2.93 -9.20
N LYS A 222 17.06 -2.33 -9.34
CA LYS A 222 18.29 -2.89 -8.78
C LYS A 222 18.33 -2.61 -7.29
N LEU A 223 18.57 -3.64 -6.49
CA LEU A 223 18.65 -3.49 -5.05
C LEU A 223 20.06 -3.07 -4.64
N LYS A 224 20.12 -2.19 -3.64
CA LYS A 224 21.36 -1.65 -3.08
C LYS A 224 22.16 -2.76 -2.38
N ASP A 225 23.47 -2.72 -2.52
CA ASP A 225 24.42 -3.67 -1.91
C ASP A 225 24.04 -5.15 -2.15
N SER A 226 23.42 -5.44 -3.29
CA SER A 226 22.88 -6.75 -3.63
C SER A 226 23.01 -7.07 -5.12
N ASP A 227 23.08 -8.36 -5.46
CA ASP A 227 23.00 -8.84 -6.85
C ASP A 227 21.54 -8.92 -7.35
N LEU A 228 20.57 -8.68 -6.49
CA LEU A 228 19.17 -8.85 -6.81
C LEU A 228 18.63 -7.72 -7.68
N CYS A 229 17.68 -8.10 -8.53
CA CYS A 229 16.82 -7.21 -9.27
C CYS A 229 15.36 -7.62 -9.07
N ALA A 230 14.47 -6.65 -8.96
CA ALA A 230 13.04 -6.86 -9.00
C ALA A 230 12.46 -6.28 -10.30
N ARG A 231 11.49 -6.99 -10.89
CA ARG A 231 10.66 -6.47 -11.97
C ARG A 231 9.26 -6.21 -11.46
N VAL A 232 8.75 -5.00 -11.68
CA VAL A 232 7.40 -4.63 -11.25
C VAL A 232 6.63 -3.98 -12.40
N TYR A 233 5.32 -4.14 -12.41
CA TYR A 233 4.46 -3.49 -13.42
C TYR A 233 3.06 -3.24 -12.90
N ARG A 234 2.44 -2.17 -13.41
CA ARG A 234 1.10 -1.77 -13.04
C ARG A 234 0.29 -1.30 -14.24
N SER A 235 -1.01 -1.65 -14.24
CA SER A 235 -2.02 -1.11 -15.15
C SER A 235 -3.20 -0.53 -14.39
N LEU A 236 -3.84 0.51 -14.97
CA LEU A 236 -4.99 1.20 -14.39
C LEU A 236 -6.20 1.28 -15.31
N PHE A 237 -5.98 1.31 -16.64
CA PHE A 237 -7.00 1.47 -17.65
C PHE A 237 -6.62 0.74 -18.93
N ASP A 238 -7.61 0.36 -19.73
CA ASP A 238 -7.46 -0.18 -21.08
C ASP A 238 -6.48 -1.35 -21.20
N ALA A 239 -6.30 -2.10 -20.10
CA ALA A 239 -5.56 -3.35 -20.08
C ALA A 239 -6.51 -4.44 -19.55
N ALA A 240 -7.08 -5.26 -20.45
CA ALA A 240 -8.08 -6.26 -20.13
C ALA A 240 -7.53 -7.38 -19.23
N ARG A 241 -7.43 -7.10 -17.95
CA ARG A 241 -6.94 -8.00 -16.92
C ARG A 241 -7.81 -7.94 -15.68
N GLN A 242 -8.10 -9.08 -15.08
CA GLN A 242 -8.74 -9.12 -13.77
C GLN A 242 -7.85 -8.40 -12.72
N TYR A 243 -8.50 -7.83 -11.71
CA TYR A 243 -7.79 -7.31 -10.53
C TYR A 243 -6.79 -8.32 -10.00
N ARG A 244 -5.58 -7.85 -9.78
CA ARG A 244 -4.48 -8.65 -9.23
C ARG A 244 -3.50 -7.75 -8.49
N GLU A 245 -3.24 -8.10 -7.25
CA GLU A 245 -2.05 -7.74 -6.51
C GLU A 245 -1.26 -9.01 -6.33
N SER A 246 -0.01 -9.05 -6.75
CA SER A 246 0.80 -10.26 -6.64
C SER A 246 2.28 -9.98 -6.60
N PHE A 247 3.01 -10.91 -6.02
CA PHE A 247 4.46 -10.97 -6.13
C PHE A 247 4.91 -12.43 -6.24
N ASP A 248 6.04 -12.62 -6.91
CA ASP A 248 6.66 -13.93 -7.09
C ASP A 248 8.10 -13.84 -6.59
N VAL A 249 8.58 -14.93 -5.98
CA VAL A 249 9.93 -15.02 -5.42
C VAL A 249 10.61 -16.26 -5.98
N PHE A 250 11.72 -16.07 -6.67
CA PHE A 250 12.48 -17.14 -7.30
C PHE A 250 13.75 -17.40 -6.50
N GLY A 251 13.85 -18.58 -5.90
CA GLY A 251 14.98 -18.99 -5.09
C GLY A 251 15.72 -20.19 -5.68
N THR A 252 16.90 -20.49 -5.14
CA THR A 252 17.74 -21.62 -5.61
C THR A 252 17.21 -23.00 -5.21
N LYS A 253 16.36 -23.08 -4.19
CA LYS A 253 15.77 -24.36 -3.73
C LYS A 253 14.29 -24.48 -4.06
N MET A 254 13.59 -23.36 -4.01
CA MET A 254 12.14 -23.29 -4.23
C MET A 254 11.77 -21.90 -4.76
N SER A 255 10.77 -21.83 -5.60
CA SER A 255 10.14 -20.60 -6.03
C SER A 255 8.70 -20.56 -5.54
N LEU A 256 8.22 -19.36 -5.23
CA LEU A 256 6.83 -19.09 -4.91
C LEU A 256 6.25 -18.19 -5.99
N GLU A 257 5.19 -18.66 -6.62
CA GLU A 257 4.45 -17.89 -7.62
C GLU A 257 3.01 -17.67 -7.15
N TRP A 258 2.57 -16.43 -7.25
CA TRP A 258 1.18 -16.08 -6.93
C TRP A 258 0.23 -16.66 -7.99
N PRO A 259 -0.85 -17.34 -7.60
CA PRO A 259 -1.70 -18.05 -8.55
C PRO A 259 -2.31 -17.10 -9.59
N LEU A 260 -2.30 -17.52 -10.85
CA LEU A 260 -2.80 -16.74 -11.98
C LEU A 260 -4.32 -16.56 -11.98
N SER A 261 -5.05 -17.37 -11.23
CA SER A 261 -6.49 -17.25 -11.07
C SER A 261 -6.91 -17.59 -9.65
N ARG A 262 -8.05 -17.05 -9.20
CA ARG A 262 -8.61 -17.36 -7.87
C ARG A 262 -8.94 -18.85 -7.68
N ALA A 263 -9.06 -19.61 -8.76
CA ALA A 263 -9.38 -21.04 -8.74
C ALA A 263 -8.17 -21.97 -8.57
N LYS A 264 -6.94 -21.44 -8.66
CA LYS A 264 -5.72 -22.22 -8.49
C LYS A 264 -5.08 -21.92 -7.15
N ALA A 265 -4.69 -22.98 -6.44
CA ALA A 265 -3.84 -22.88 -5.27
C ALA A 265 -2.46 -22.32 -5.65
N TRP A 266 -1.72 -21.82 -4.66
CA TRP A 266 -0.32 -21.43 -4.78
C TRP A 266 0.50 -22.54 -5.44
N SER A 267 1.39 -22.17 -6.34
CA SER A 267 2.39 -23.10 -6.84
C SER A 267 3.71 -22.85 -6.10
N CYS A 268 4.10 -23.80 -5.25
CA CYS A 268 5.47 -23.93 -4.79
C CYS A 268 6.16 -24.95 -5.70
N THR A 269 7.12 -24.53 -6.48
CA THR A 269 7.87 -25.40 -7.38
C THR A 269 9.23 -25.69 -6.74
N PRO A 270 9.47 -26.91 -6.20
CA PRO A 270 10.80 -27.30 -5.81
C PRO A 270 11.69 -27.46 -7.04
N GLN A 271 12.98 -27.23 -6.87
CA GLN A 271 13.93 -27.49 -7.94
C GLN A 271 13.90 -28.98 -8.29
N SER A 272 13.48 -29.31 -9.50
CA SER A 272 13.58 -30.69 -10.03
C SER A 272 14.97 -30.90 -10.60
N ASN A 273 15.62 -32.02 -10.26
CA ASN A 273 16.90 -32.44 -10.85
C ASN A 273 16.74 -33.00 -12.27
N HIS A 274 15.66 -32.69 -12.97
CA HIS A 274 15.43 -33.24 -14.30
C HIS A 274 15.93 -32.29 -15.38
N SER A 275 16.94 -32.73 -16.09
CA SER A 275 17.31 -32.18 -17.41
C SER A 275 16.13 -32.34 -18.36
N PRO A 276 15.75 -31.30 -19.11
CA PRO A 276 14.64 -31.40 -20.07
C PRO A 276 14.92 -32.48 -21.13
N ALA A 277 13.92 -33.27 -21.46
CA ALA A 277 14.00 -34.37 -22.41
C ALA A 277 14.46 -34.01 -23.84
N TRP A 278 14.55 -32.70 -24.16
CA TRP A 278 15.07 -32.26 -25.50
C TRP A 278 16.58 -32.25 -25.64
N GLN A 279 17.33 -32.59 -24.56
CA GLN A 279 18.82 -32.76 -24.65
C GLN A 279 19.25 -34.15 -25.16
N SER A 280 18.29 -35.03 -25.46
CA SER A 280 18.58 -36.39 -25.93
C SER A 280 18.07 -36.69 -27.35
N ALA A 281 17.89 -35.67 -28.21
CA ALA A 281 17.55 -35.85 -29.62
C ALA A 281 18.67 -35.36 -30.54
#